data_0f66ec45af3d76ec417d9bfdfd42a194
#
_entry.id   0f66ec45af3d76ec417d9bfdfd42a194
#
_cell.length_a   1.000
_cell.length_b   1.000
_cell.length_c   1.000
_cell.angle_alpha   90.00
_cell.angle_beta   90.00
_cell.angle_gamma   90.00
#
_symmetry.space_group_name_H-M   'P 1'
#
loop_
_entity.id
_entity.type
_entity.pdbx_description
1 polymer ?
#
loop_
_entity_poly.entity_id
_entity_poly.type
_entity_poly.pdbx_seq_one_letter_code
_entity_poly.pdbx_strand_id
1 'polypeptide(L)'
;TNSLEHDKMLKFYAFYGITSRHPIYFDYKNSNIAGSYFLGKCYVGRSAIYKSDVRGDELKRKGDSIQSGKNIPLVEDEMISIKDSLLYKTLVHSNSHNLESPEEFGIRNTISAHYANIHGSTLEGCFLGPFATVDLMNLHSCIVGDFSYIQAGELFHRKIERGTIWIRSNNFEFKYKFKKEIL
;
A
#
# COMPACT_ATOMS: atom_id res chain seq x y z
N THR A 1 11.21 -37.45 1.62
CA THR A 1 10.59 -36.15 1.28
C THR A 1 10.70 -35.26 2.49
N ASN A 2 11.72 -34.43 2.54
CA ASN A 2 11.84 -33.42 3.57
C ASN A 2 10.68 -32.43 3.37
N SER A 3 9.63 -32.57 4.17
CA SER A 3 8.66 -31.49 4.31
C SER A 3 9.43 -30.31 4.89
N LEU A 4 9.71 -29.30 4.06
CA LEU A 4 10.11 -28.01 4.58
C LEU A 4 9.05 -27.60 5.60
N GLU A 5 9.48 -27.41 6.84
CA GLU A 5 8.56 -26.96 7.86
C GLU A 5 7.88 -25.67 7.40
N HIS A 6 6.59 -25.63 7.53
CA HIS A 6 5.76 -24.50 7.06
C HIS A 6 6.31 -23.14 7.54
N ASP A 7 6.82 -23.08 8.77
CA ASP A 7 7.43 -21.87 9.33
C ASP A 7 8.72 -21.45 8.63
N LYS A 8 9.49 -22.41 8.12
CA LYS A 8 10.68 -22.11 7.31
C LYS A 8 10.28 -21.60 5.93
N MET A 9 9.24 -22.15 5.33
CA MET A 9 8.72 -21.64 4.07
C MET A 9 8.24 -20.20 4.22
N LEU A 10 7.43 -19.89 5.22
CA LEU A 10 6.96 -18.52 5.48
C LEU A 10 8.10 -17.53 5.78
N LYS A 11 9.24 -18.03 6.24
CA LYS A 11 10.38 -17.18 6.57
C LYS A 11 11.22 -16.80 5.37
N PHE A 12 11.35 -17.69 4.37
CA PHE A 12 12.30 -17.52 3.28
C PHE A 12 11.66 -17.32 1.90
N TYR A 13 10.42 -17.72 1.73
CA TYR A 13 9.74 -17.67 0.45
C TYR A 13 8.60 -16.66 0.45
N ALA A 14 8.40 -16.04 -0.69
CA ALA A 14 7.20 -15.28 -0.97
C ALA A 14 6.16 -16.18 -1.62
N PHE A 15 4.90 -15.89 -1.39
CA PHE A 15 3.77 -16.54 -2.03
C PHE A 15 3.09 -15.58 -2.98
N TYR A 16 2.77 -16.07 -4.16
CA TYR A 16 2.03 -15.32 -5.15
C TYR A 16 0.67 -15.96 -5.40
N GLY A 17 -0.38 -15.18 -5.23
CA GLY A 17 -1.75 -15.58 -5.53
C GLY A 17 -2.21 -15.06 -6.89
N ILE A 18 -3.02 -15.85 -7.57
CA ILE A 18 -3.64 -15.51 -8.85
C ILE A 18 -5.10 -15.18 -8.61
N THR A 19 -5.57 -14.05 -9.12
CA THR A 19 -6.99 -13.72 -9.17
C THR A 19 -7.56 -14.00 -10.55
N SER A 20 -8.87 -14.21 -10.64
CA SER A 20 -9.57 -14.35 -11.91
C SER A 20 -9.45 -13.09 -12.80
N ARG A 21 -9.23 -11.94 -12.18
CA ARG A 21 -9.10 -10.65 -12.87
C ARG A 21 -7.72 -10.39 -13.42
N HIS A 22 -6.68 -10.82 -12.72
CA HIS A 22 -5.30 -10.56 -13.12
C HIS A 22 -4.57 -11.87 -13.36
N PRO A 23 -4.22 -12.20 -14.61
CA PRO A 23 -3.34 -13.31 -14.90
C PRO A 23 -1.99 -13.08 -14.22
N ILE A 24 -1.19 -14.14 -14.12
CA ILE A 24 0.10 -14.12 -13.44
C ILE A 24 0.94 -12.94 -13.93
N TYR A 25 1.03 -11.90 -13.11
CA TYR A 25 1.93 -10.79 -13.33
C TYR A 25 2.55 -10.39 -12.00
N PHE A 26 3.66 -11.02 -11.71
CA PHE A 26 4.50 -10.67 -10.58
C PHE A 26 5.94 -10.59 -11.06
N ASP A 27 6.49 -9.40 -11.06
CA ASP A 27 7.88 -9.14 -11.41
C ASP A 27 8.61 -8.55 -10.20
N TYR A 28 9.79 -9.09 -9.90
CA TYR A 28 10.63 -8.53 -8.85
C TYR A 28 12.09 -8.53 -9.28
N LYS A 29 12.79 -7.44 -8.97
CA LYS A 29 14.20 -7.25 -9.34
C LYS A 29 15.01 -6.73 -8.17
N ASN A 30 16.14 -7.38 -7.90
CA ASN A 30 17.09 -6.97 -6.85
C ASN A 30 16.41 -6.70 -5.51
N SER A 31 15.48 -7.56 -5.11
CA SER A 31 14.63 -7.37 -3.95
C SER A 31 14.61 -8.58 -3.04
N ASN A 32 14.40 -8.36 -1.75
CA ASN A 32 14.15 -9.40 -0.77
C ASN A 32 12.67 -9.36 -0.37
N ILE A 33 11.95 -10.45 -0.62
CA ILE A 33 10.50 -10.53 -0.42
C ILE A 33 10.10 -11.65 0.55
N ALA A 34 10.99 -12.00 1.45
CA ALA A 34 10.85 -13.16 2.33
C ALA A 34 9.59 -13.12 3.21
N GLY A 35 8.86 -14.23 3.19
CA GLY A 35 7.65 -14.42 4.00
C GLY A 35 6.49 -13.50 3.62
N SER A 36 6.52 -12.93 2.43
CA SER A 36 5.49 -11.99 1.97
C SER A 36 4.53 -12.66 0.99
N TYR A 37 3.30 -12.16 0.97
CA TYR A 37 2.23 -12.62 0.09
C TYR A 37 1.87 -11.53 -0.91
N PHE A 38 1.72 -11.91 -2.18
CA PHE A 38 1.39 -11.00 -3.27
C PHE A 38 0.16 -11.51 -4.01
N LEU A 39 -0.77 -10.64 -4.30
CA LEU A 39 -2.00 -10.93 -5.01
C LEU A 39 -2.25 -9.86 -6.06
N GLY A 40 -2.64 -10.27 -7.28
CA GLY A 40 -2.88 -9.36 -8.39
C GLY A 40 -1.61 -8.93 -9.13
N LYS A 41 -1.68 -7.83 -9.86
CA LYS A 41 -0.56 -7.32 -10.65
C LYS A 41 0.39 -6.50 -9.78
N CYS A 42 1.59 -7.01 -9.54
CA CYS A 42 2.58 -6.38 -8.67
C CYS A 42 3.97 -6.32 -9.32
N TYR A 43 4.67 -5.23 -9.12
CA TYR A 43 6.08 -5.06 -9.42
C TYR A 43 6.85 -4.66 -8.16
N VAL A 44 7.98 -5.32 -7.90
CA VAL A 44 8.87 -4.99 -6.78
C VAL A 44 10.29 -4.78 -7.27
N GLY A 45 10.85 -3.60 -7.08
CA GLY A 45 12.21 -3.26 -7.49
C GLY A 45 13.06 -2.69 -6.37
N ARG A 46 14.29 -3.21 -6.18
CA ARG A 46 15.29 -2.73 -5.22
C ARG A 46 14.72 -2.50 -3.81
N SER A 47 13.87 -3.42 -3.35
CA SER A 47 13.11 -3.27 -2.10
C SER A 47 13.30 -4.47 -1.17
N ALA A 48 13.06 -4.25 0.11
CA ALA A 48 12.98 -5.30 1.10
C ALA A 48 11.55 -5.33 1.67
N ILE A 49 10.84 -6.43 1.38
CA ILE A 49 9.46 -6.62 1.81
C ILE A 49 9.40 -7.89 2.64
N TYR A 50 9.25 -7.74 3.95
CA TYR A 50 9.28 -8.86 4.88
C TYR A 50 7.94 -9.09 5.55
N LYS A 51 7.46 -10.33 5.50
CA LYS A 51 6.25 -10.78 6.19
C LYS A 51 5.07 -9.82 5.96
N SER A 52 4.96 -9.31 4.74
CA SER A 52 3.98 -8.34 4.34
C SER A 52 2.94 -8.95 3.40
N ASP A 53 1.77 -8.37 3.38
CA ASP A 53 0.66 -8.79 2.54
C ASP A 53 0.36 -7.67 1.53
N VAL A 54 0.60 -7.95 0.25
CA VAL A 54 0.41 -6.99 -0.84
C VAL A 54 -0.74 -7.46 -1.71
N ARG A 55 -1.88 -6.82 -1.58
CA ARG A 55 -3.15 -7.20 -2.18
C ARG A 55 -3.58 -6.29 -3.31
N GLY A 56 -3.39 -6.74 -4.53
CA GLY A 56 -3.86 -6.09 -5.75
C GLY A 56 -5.03 -6.81 -6.42
N ASP A 57 -5.89 -7.49 -5.64
CA ASP A 57 -7.00 -8.28 -6.16
C ASP A 57 -8.18 -7.42 -6.64
N GLU A 58 -8.29 -6.19 -6.17
CA GLU A 58 -9.31 -5.23 -6.59
C GLU A 58 -8.88 -4.30 -7.73
N LEU A 59 -7.65 -4.44 -8.20
CA LEU A 59 -7.13 -3.66 -9.32
C LEU A 59 -7.96 -3.87 -10.59
N LYS A 60 -8.19 -2.80 -11.30
CA LYS A 60 -8.92 -2.82 -12.57
C LYS A 60 -8.01 -3.23 -13.72
N ARG A 61 -8.62 -3.76 -14.76
CA ARG A 61 -7.94 -4.17 -16.00
C ARG A 61 -8.11 -3.17 -17.11
N LYS A 62 -7.22 -3.25 -18.07
CA LYS A 62 -7.41 -2.62 -19.37
C LYS A 62 -8.79 -2.94 -19.93
N GLY A 63 -9.52 -1.91 -20.29
CA GLY A 63 -10.88 -2.01 -20.82
C GLY A 63 -11.97 -1.95 -19.75
N ASP A 64 -11.65 -2.07 -18.46
CA ASP A 64 -12.64 -1.79 -17.41
C ASP A 64 -13.03 -0.30 -17.45
N SER A 65 -14.29 -0.03 -17.25
CA SER A 65 -14.79 1.35 -17.29
C SER A 65 -14.63 2.05 -15.95
N ILE A 66 -14.17 3.28 -16.02
CA ILE A 66 -14.21 4.22 -14.91
C ILE A 66 -15.56 4.92 -14.96
N GLN A 67 -16.33 4.82 -13.90
CA GLN A 67 -17.61 5.51 -13.78
C GLN A 67 -17.40 6.93 -13.23
N SER A 68 -17.20 7.88 -14.10
CA SER A 68 -17.21 9.30 -13.74
C SER A 68 -18.16 10.09 -14.64
N GLY A 69 -19.44 9.69 -14.70
CA GLY A 69 -20.41 10.31 -15.59
C GLY A 69 -20.20 10.02 -17.08
N LYS A 70 -19.02 9.54 -17.47
CA LYS A 70 -18.69 9.00 -18.79
C LYS A 70 -17.94 7.70 -18.61
N ASN A 71 -18.33 6.67 -19.34
CA ASN A 71 -17.60 5.40 -19.35
C ASN A 71 -16.28 5.58 -20.10
N ILE A 72 -15.21 5.81 -19.37
CA ILE A 72 -13.85 5.89 -19.93
C ILE A 72 -13.17 4.55 -19.69
N PRO A 73 -12.79 3.80 -20.75
CA PRO A 73 -12.07 2.55 -20.57
C PRO A 73 -10.63 2.82 -20.16
N LEU A 74 -10.11 2.02 -19.23
CA LEU A 74 -8.71 2.03 -18.86
C LEU A 74 -7.83 1.62 -20.04
N VAL A 75 -6.76 2.36 -20.26
CA VAL A 75 -5.80 2.11 -21.35
C VAL A 75 -4.84 0.98 -21.00
N GLU A 76 -4.54 0.82 -19.71
CA GLU A 76 -3.65 -0.22 -19.16
C GLU A 76 -4.23 -0.83 -17.89
N ASP A 77 -3.68 -1.97 -17.47
CA ASP A 77 -4.02 -2.57 -16.19
C ASP A 77 -3.45 -1.75 -15.03
N GLU A 78 -4.22 -1.58 -13.98
CA GLU A 78 -3.70 -1.07 -12.71
C GLU A 78 -2.68 -2.04 -12.12
N MET A 79 -1.68 -1.52 -11.41
CA MET A 79 -0.59 -2.30 -10.83
C MET A 79 -0.12 -1.69 -9.51
N ILE A 80 0.18 -2.52 -8.53
CA ILE A 80 0.94 -2.09 -7.36
C ILE A 80 2.43 -2.11 -7.70
N SER A 81 3.08 -0.96 -7.61
CA SER A 81 4.51 -0.78 -7.86
C SER A 81 5.23 -0.38 -6.58
N ILE A 82 6.20 -1.19 -6.11
CA ILE A 82 7.00 -0.92 -4.93
C ILE A 82 8.45 -0.83 -5.35
N LYS A 83 9.09 0.32 -5.13
CA LYS A 83 10.47 0.59 -5.52
C LYS A 83 11.26 1.25 -4.40
N ASP A 84 12.53 0.86 -4.25
CA ASP A 84 13.47 1.52 -3.34
C ASP A 84 12.94 1.64 -1.89
N SER A 85 12.22 0.62 -1.41
CA SER A 85 11.41 0.71 -0.19
C SER A 85 11.68 -0.43 0.77
N LEU A 86 11.41 -0.19 2.06
CA LEU A 86 11.44 -1.19 3.12
C LEU A 86 10.04 -1.31 3.73
N LEU A 87 9.39 -2.45 3.56
CA LEU A 87 8.11 -2.77 4.18
C LEU A 87 8.28 -3.94 5.14
N TYR A 88 7.91 -3.76 6.38
CA TYR A 88 8.01 -4.78 7.41
C TYR A 88 6.65 -5.06 8.06
N LYS A 89 6.13 -6.27 7.89
CA LYS A 89 4.80 -6.67 8.39
C LYS A 89 3.72 -5.65 8.02
N THR A 90 3.74 -5.19 6.79
CA THR A 90 2.85 -4.15 6.28
C THR A 90 1.75 -4.77 5.43
N LEU A 91 0.52 -4.29 5.58
CA LEU A 91 -0.55 -4.55 4.64
C LEU A 91 -0.59 -3.43 3.59
N VAL A 92 -0.47 -3.81 2.33
CA VAL A 92 -0.72 -2.95 1.19
C VAL A 92 -1.98 -3.44 0.49
N HIS A 93 -3.01 -2.62 0.45
CA HIS A 93 -4.26 -2.95 -0.22
C HIS A 93 -4.64 -1.85 -1.20
N SER A 94 -4.79 -2.23 -2.43
CA SER A 94 -5.27 -1.32 -3.46
C SER A 94 -6.79 -1.36 -3.47
N ASN A 95 -7.38 -0.33 -2.96
CA ASN A 95 -8.78 -0.06 -3.19
C ASN A 95 -8.87 1.18 -4.07
N SER A 96 -9.01 0.96 -5.38
CA SER A 96 -9.15 2.05 -6.34
C SER A 96 -10.53 2.65 -6.23
N HIS A 97 -10.72 3.51 -5.25
CA HIS A 97 -11.94 4.31 -5.15
C HIS A 97 -11.86 5.63 -5.93
N ASN A 98 -10.69 5.97 -6.44
CA ASN A 98 -10.58 7.14 -7.31
C ASN A 98 -10.95 6.75 -8.74
N LEU A 99 -12.21 6.96 -9.05
CA LEU A 99 -12.79 6.69 -10.36
C LEU A 99 -12.31 7.68 -11.45
N GLU A 100 -11.70 8.79 -11.05
CA GLU A 100 -11.31 9.88 -11.97
C GLU A 100 -9.84 9.79 -12.39
N SER A 101 -9.01 9.13 -11.61
CA SER A 101 -7.58 8.94 -11.91
C SER A 101 -7.12 7.56 -11.44
N PRO A 102 -7.23 6.53 -12.28
CA PRO A 102 -6.65 5.22 -12.00
C PRO A 102 -5.14 5.32 -12.14
N GLU A 103 -4.49 5.77 -11.09
CA GLU A 103 -3.04 5.84 -11.03
C GLU A 103 -2.45 4.49 -10.66
N GLU A 104 -1.25 4.22 -11.13
CA GLU A 104 -0.44 3.14 -10.60
C GLU A 104 -0.21 3.40 -9.12
N PHE A 105 -0.61 2.46 -8.27
CA PHE A 105 -0.28 2.52 -6.86
C PHE A 105 1.23 2.39 -6.70
N GLY A 106 1.88 3.51 -6.44
CA GLY A 106 3.32 3.59 -6.30
C GLY A 106 3.73 3.78 -4.84
N ILE A 107 4.61 2.88 -4.35
CA ILE A 107 5.32 3.06 -3.09
C ILE A 107 6.79 3.17 -3.44
N ARG A 108 7.39 4.34 -3.21
CA ARG A 108 8.77 4.62 -3.60
C ARG A 108 9.55 5.35 -2.50
N ASN A 109 10.82 4.98 -2.30
CA ASN A 109 11.69 5.58 -1.28
C ASN A 109 11.03 5.63 0.11
N THR A 110 10.25 4.59 0.46
CA THR A 110 9.39 4.60 1.64
C THR A 110 9.79 3.51 2.61
N ILE A 111 9.72 3.83 3.89
CA ILE A 111 9.88 2.88 4.98
C ILE A 111 8.55 2.74 5.70
N SER A 112 8.05 1.51 5.80
CA SER A 112 6.85 1.18 6.56
C SER A 112 7.18 0.19 7.67
N ALA A 113 6.87 0.58 8.90
CA ALA A 113 7.08 -0.23 10.08
C ALA A 113 5.95 -1.25 10.28
N HIS A 114 6.12 -2.13 11.28
CA HIS A 114 5.22 -3.25 11.49
C HIS A 114 3.76 -2.84 11.74
N TYR A 115 2.88 -3.62 11.14
CA TYR A 115 1.42 -3.46 11.21
C TYR A 115 0.89 -2.15 10.66
N ALA A 116 1.67 -1.46 9.84
CA ALA A 116 1.16 -0.34 9.08
C ALA A 116 0.24 -0.85 7.95
N ASN A 117 -0.72 -0.02 7.58
CA ASN A 117 -1.68 -0.28 6.51
C ASN A 117 -1.62 0.83 5.47
N ILE A 118 -1.34 0.44 4.23
CA ILE A 118 -1.32 1.34 3.08
C ILE A 118 -2.47 0.94 2.17
N HIS A 119 -3.51 1.75 2.16
CA HIS A 119 -4.75 1.46 1.48
C HIS A 119 -5.00 2.49 0.38
N GLY A 120 -5.04 2.05 -0.87
CA GLY A 120 -5.30 2.91 -2.03
C GLY A 120 -4.44 4.17 -2.09
N SER A 121 -3.19 4.11 -1.61
CA SER A 121 -2.36 5.29 -1.38
C SER A 121 -1.06 5.25 -2.15
N THR A 122 -0.66 6.39 -2.71
CA THR A 122 0.65 6.60 -3.32
C THR A 122 1.59 7.27 -2.33
N LEU A 123 2.80 6.74 -2.19
CA LEU A 123 3.79 7.18 -1.20
C LEU A 123 5.16 7.39 -1.83
N GLU A 124 5.73 8.56 -1.64
CA GLU A 124 7.09 8.86 -2.07
C GLU A 124 7.90 9.55 -0.97
N GLY A 125 9.04 8.95 -0.61
CA GLY A 125 9.93 9.51 0.39
C GLY A 125 9.33 9.55 1.81
N CYS A 126 8.49 8.57 2.16
CA CYS A 126 7.70 8.58 3.38
C CYS A 126 8.23 7.62 4.44
N PHE A 127 7.90 7.90 5.69
CA PHE A 127 8.03 7.00 6.82
C PHE A 127 6.67 6.78 7.47
N LEU A 128 6.27 5.51 7.61
CA LEU A 128 5.08 5.11 8.33
C LEU A 128 5.49 4.37 9.62
N GLY A 129 5.08 4.92 10.75
CA GLY A 129 5.28 4.31 12.05
C GLY A 129 4.41 3.06 12.25
N PRO A 130 4.72 2.26 13.30
CA PRO A 130 3.92 1.09 13.65
C PRO A 130 2.43 1.42 13.80
N PHE A 131 1.58 0.51 13.28
CA PHE A 131 0.12 0.64 13.34
C PHE A 131 -0.45 1.91 12.69
N ALA A 132 0.33 2.59 11.86
CA ALA A 132 -0.18 3.71 11.08
C ALA A 132 -1.02 3.23 9.90
N THR A 133 -2.11 3.91 9.64
CA THR A 133 -2.95 3.68 8.44
C THR A 133 -2.99 4.93 7.58
N VAL A 134 -2.69 4.77 6.31
CA VAL A 134 -2.88 5.78 5.28
C VAL A 134 -3.91 5.27 4.28
N ASP A 135 -4.96 6.04 4.09
CA ASP A 135 -6.13 5.63 3.32
C ASP A 135 -6.44 6.67 2.25
N LEU A 136 -6.43 6.24 0.99
CA LEU A 136 -6.70 7.08 -0.18
C LEU A 136 -5.88 8.39 -0.19
N MET A 137 -4.58 8.26 0.05
CA MET A 137 -3.64 9.38 0.21
C MET A 137 -2.67 9.47 -0.95
N ASN A 138 -2.21 10.69 -1.19
CA ASN A 138 -1.02 10.98 -1.99
C ASN A 138 0.00 11.70 -1.10
N LEU A 139 1.05 10.98 -0.68
CA LEU A 139 2.02 11.48 0.29
C LEU A 139 3.40 11.65 -0.32
N HIS A 140 3.98 12.84 -0.13
CA HIS A 140 5.33 13.17 -0.55
C HIS A 140 6.17 13.68 0.62
N SER A 141 7.26 12.99 0.92
CA SER A 141 8.20 13.37 1.99
C SER A 141 7.52 13.59 3.34
N CYS A 142 6.66 12.64 3.71
CA CYS A 142 5.87 12.71 4.95
C CYS A 142 6.34 11.69 5.98
N ILE A 143 6.20 12.07 7.26
CA ILE A 143 6.35 11.16 8.40
C ILE A 143 4.98 10.98 9.02
N VAL A 144 4.50 9.75 9.08
CA VAL A 144 3.26 9.40 9.76
C VAL A 144 3.60 8.66 11.05
N GLY A 145 3.26 9.26 12.18
CA GLY A 145 3.54 8.70 13.49
C GLY A 145 2.72 7.44 13.80
N ASP A 146 3.20 6.67 14.77
CA ASP A 146 2.59 5.42 15.22
C ASP A 146 1.11 5.61 15.58
N PHE A 147 0.29 4.58 15.37
CA PHE A 147 -1.14 4.57 15.73
C PHE A 147 -1.96 5.70 15.11
N SER A 148 -1.52 6.25 13.99
CA SER A 148 -2.25 7.31 13.29
C SER A 148 -3.11 6.74 12.17
N TYR A 149 -4.24 7.38 11.93
CA TYR A 149 -5.09 7.14 10.76
C TYR A 149 -5.25 8.44 9.98
N ILE A 150 -4.90 8.43 8.70
CA ILE A 150 -5.03 9.61 7.86
C ILE A 150 -5.73 9.30 6.54
N GLN A 151 -6.73 10.11 6.23
CA GLN A 151 -7.47 10.16 4.96
C GLN A 151 -7.74 11.64 4.63
N ALA A 152 -6.70 12.33 4.16
CA ALA A 152 -6.72 13.78 4.03
C ALA A 152 -6.29 14.28 2.63
N GLY A 153 -6.33 13.39 1.64
CA GLY A 153 -5.96 13.68 0.26
C GLY A 153 -4.45 13.79 0.06
N GLU A 154 -3.98 14.88 -0.51
CA GLU A 154 -2.57 15.07 -0.84
C GLU A 154 -1.84 15.87 0.23
N LEU A 155 -0.65 15.39 0.65
CA LEU A 155 0.19 16.03 1.64
C LEU A 155 1.67 16.04 1.21
N PHE A 156 2.32 17.19 1.38
CA PHE A 156 3.74 17.39 1.12
C PHE A 156 4.47 17.83 2.38
N HIS A 157 5.65 17.23 2.63
CA HIS A 157 6.57 17.64 3.71
C HIS A 157 5.88 17.80 5.07
N ARG A 158 5.07 16.81 5.45
CA ARG A 158 4.33 16.85 6.71
C ARG A 158 4.83 15.81 7.68
N LYS A 159 4.86 16.21 8.95
CA LYS A 159 5.01 15.30 10.08
C LYS A 159 3.67 15.18 10.78
N ILE A 160 3.11 14.00 10.77
CA ILE A 160 1.90 13.64 11.51
C ILE A 160 2.34 13.03 12.82
N GLU A 161 1.87 13.57 13.92
CA GLU A 161 2.24 13.08 15.25
C GLU A 161 1.56 11.75 15.57
N ARG A 162 2.20 10.96 16.42
CA ARG A 162 1.66 9.70 16.94
C ARG A 162 0.22 9.87 17.44
N GLY A 163 -0.63 8.88 17.12
CA GLY A 163 -2.02 8.84 17.58
C GLY A 163 -2.92 9.91 16.98
N THR A 164 -2.62 10.38 15.79
CA THR A 164 -3.46 11.36 15.10
C THR A 164 -4.47 10.66 14.20
N ILE A 165 -5.74 10.99 14.36
CA ILE A 165 -6.77 10.74 13.36
C ILE A 165 -6.97 12.02 12.57
N TRP A 166 -6.81 11.96 11.25
CA TRP A 166 -7.05 13.09 10.37
C TRP A 166 -7.81 12.67 9.13
N ILE A 167 -9.06 13.12 9.05
CA ILE A 167 -9.95 12.85 7.93
C ILE A 167 -10.34 14.20 7.32
N ARG A 168 -10.16 14.34 6.03
CA ARG A 168 -10.51 15.56 5.29
C ARG A 168 -11.14 15.20 3.95
N SER A 169 -12.23 15.86 3.65
CA SER A 169 -12.88 15.87 2.35
C SER A 169 -13.24 17.31 1.96
N ASN A 170 -13.86 17.54 0.80
CA ASN A 170 -14.12 18.88 0.27
C ASN A 170 -14.81 19.85 1.27
N ASN A 171 -15.72 19.35 2.09
CA ASN A 171 -16.52 20.18 3.02
C ASN A 171 -16.43 19.70 4.49
N PHE A 172 -15.48 18.82 4.79
CA PHE A 172 -15.38 18.23 6.12
C PHE A 172 -13.90 18.04 6.49
N GLU A 173 -13.56 18.46 7.70
CA GLU A 173 -12.26 18.17 8.29
C GLU A 173 -12.46 17.79 9.76
N PHE A 174 -11.93 16.62 10.08
CA PHE A 174 -11.84 16.13 11.45
C PHE A 174 -10.39 15.80 11.76
N LYS A 175 -9.86 16.40 12.83
CA LYS A 175 -8.53 16.13 13.32
C LYS A 175 -8.56 15.96 14.81
N TYR A 176 -8.11 14.82 15.28
CA TYR A 176 -8.04 14.48 16.69
C TYR A 176 -6.72 13.82 17.02
N LYS A 177 -6.15 14.14 18.18
CA LYS A 177 -4.94 13.51 18.70
C LYS A 177 -5.24 12.82 20.00
N PHE A 178 -5.02 11.53 20.06
CA PHE A 178 -5.16 10.77 21.29
C PHE A 178 -4.11 11.16 22.32
N LYS A 179 -4.51 11.18 23.56
CA LYS A 179 -3.59 11.35 24.69
C LYS A 179 -2.65 10.15 24.77
N LYS A 180 -1.44 10.40 25.25
CA LYS A 180 -0.38 9.37 25.34
C LYS A 180 -0.78 8.16 26.19
N GLU A 181 -1.61 8.37 27.20
CA GLU A 181 -2.10 7.34 28.13
C GLU A 181 -3.08 6.35 27.49
N ILE A 182 -3.58 6.65 26.29
CA ILE A 182 -4.53 5.80 25.55
C ILE A 182 -3.82 4.95 24.49
N LEU A 183 -2.62 5.32 24.10
CA LEU A 183 -1.78 4.68 23.09
C LEU A 183 -0.66 3.86 23.72
#